data_581548c2213b1a6680492ad0030602dc
#
_entry.id   581548c2213b1a6680492ad0030602dc
#
_cell.length_a   1.000
_cell.length_b   1.000
_cell.length_c   1.000
_cell.angle_alpha   90.00
_cell.angle_beta   90.00
_cell.angle_gamma   90.00
#
_symmetry.space_group_name_H-M   'P 1'
#
loop_
_entity.id
_entity.type
_entity.pdbx_description
1 polymer ?
#
loop_
_entity_poly.entity_id
_entity_poly.type
_entity_poly.pdbx_seq_one_letter_code
_entity_poly.pdbx_strand_id
1 'polypeptide(L)'
;MTGDPSGKPWYARVPALAAAGVAFLVALTTLVKNVSDMWAEKSAPASTPPAAAPAKPEPVAAAPQKIAVTLTLQKIEVVDDGSNGSTTWSFAVEAGGQPLFELAPRDYNDNEREVTPRGSDPSLARVVLVPGQEMLIKVTGRSPGVIGRTVLASGSAMLAGDGALAPVKVQAENGRAGSFVFHFATATAAQ
;
A
#
# COMPACT_ATOMS: atom_id res chain seq x y z
N MET A 1 35.57 -17.95 -36.00
CA MET A 1 34.67 -16.83 -35.70
C MET A 1 33.37 -17.05 -36.47
N THR A 2 32.42 -17.72 -35.84
CA THR A 2 31.09 -18.00 -36.41
C THR A 2 30.06 -17.25 -35.56
N GLY A 3 29.55 -16.14 -36.10
CA GLY A 3 28.50 -15.36 -35.50
C GLY A 3 27.15 -16.05 -35.72
N ASP A 4 26.38 -16.18 -34.64
CA ASP A 4 25.03 -16.71 -34.66
C ASP A 4 24.05 -15.62 -35.19
N PRO A 5 23.29 -15.83 -36.28
CA PRO A 5 22.39 -14.86 -36.88
C PRO A 5 20.93 -15.05 -36.49
N SER A 6 20.59 -15.34 -35.23
CA SER A 6 19.17 -15.54 -34.84
C SER A 6 18.54 -14.41 -34.00
N GLY A 7 18.98 -13.17 -34.18
CA GLY A 7 18.32 -11.99 -33.62
C GLY A 7 17.00 -11.71 -34.34
N LYS A 8 15.88 -12.32 -33.97
CA LYS A 8 14.55 -11.94 -34.48
C LYS A 8 14.26 -10.47 -34.09
N PRO A 9 13.95 -9.60 -35.06
CA PRO A 9 13.72 -8.19 -34.79
C PRO A 9 12.51 -7.98 -33.86
N TRP A 10 12.60 -7.00 -32.97
CA TRP A 10 11.64 -6.70 -31.91
C TRP A 10 10.18 -6.50 -32.39
N TYR A 11 10.00 -6.08 -33.64
CA TYR A 11 8.65 -5.90 -34.25
C TYR A 11 7.92 -7.21 -34.56
N ALA A 12 8.59 -8.36 -34.52
CA ALA A 12 7.93 -9.66 -34.65
C ALA A 12 7.07 -10.05 -33.41
N ARG A 13 7.17 -9.28 -32.31
CA ARG A 13 6.37 -9.48 -31.08
C ARG A 13 5.12 -8.63 -31.01
N VAL A 14 4.96 -7.67 -31.92
CA VAL A 14 3.82 -6.72 -31.92
C VAL A 14 2.44 -7.40 -32.12
N PRO A 15 2.28 -8.45 -32.97
CA PRO A 15 0.96 -9.07 -33.15
C PRO A 15 0.43 -9.77 -31.89
N ALA A 16 1.30 -10.31 -31.04
CA ALA A 16 0.85 -11.00 -29.82
C ALA A 16 0.31 -10.03 -28.74
N LEU A 17 0.90 -8.85 -28.64
CA LEU A 17 0.44 -7.80 -27.70
C LEU A 17 -0.88 -7.14 -28.18
N ALA A 18 -1.05 -6.98 -29.48
CA ALA A 18 -2.30 -6.46 -30.06
C ALA A 18 -3.46 -7.43 -29.84
N ALA A 19 -3.25 -8.74 -29.99
CA ALA A 19 -4.27 -9.75 -29.75
C ALA A 19 -4.71 -9.81 -28.27
N ALA A 20 -3.79 -9.63 -27.32
CA ALA A 20 -4.12 -9.57 -25.90
C ALA A 20 -4.94 -8.33 -25.53
N GLY A 21 -4.66 -7.18 -26.15
CA GLY A 21 -5.40 -5.95 -25.94
C GLY A 21 -6.86 -6.03 -26.42
N VAL A 22 -7.09 -6.65 -27.58
CA VAL A 22 -8.45 -6.85 -28.14
C VAL A 22 -9.27 -7.81 -27.28
N ALA A 23 -8.66 -8.90 -26.79
CA ALA A 23 -9.34 -9.85 -25.90
C ALA A 23 -9.78 -9.20 -24.58
N PHE A 24 -8.96 -8.32 -24.03
CA PHE A 24 -9.29 -7.58 -22.78
C PHE A 24 -10.45 -6.60 -22.99
N LEU A 25 -10.46 -5.87 -24.13
CA LEU A 25 -11.56 -4.95 -24.47
C LEU A 25 -12.89 -5.68 -24.67
N VAL A 26 -12.89 -6.84 -25.31
CA VAL A 26 -14.11 -7.67 -25.50
C VAL A 26 -14.63 -8.19 -24.16
N ALA A 27 -13.75 -8.61 -23.25
CA ALA A 27 -14.16 -9.07 -21.91
C ALA A 27 -14.78 -7.92 -21.07
N LEU A 28 -14.24 -6.71 -21.19
CA LEU A 28 -14.76 -5.54 -20.46
C LEU A 28 -16.15 -5.13 -20.97
N THR A 29 -16.38 -5.14 -22.30
CA THR A 29 -17.68 -4.81 -22.89
C THR A 29 -18.76 -5.83 -22.55
N THR A 30 -18.40 -7.12 -22.45
CA THR A 30 -19.35 -8.18 -22.05
C THR A 30 -19.75 -8.03 -20.58
N LEU A 31 -18.83 -7.64 -19.71
CA LEU A 31 -19.10 -7.40 -18.28
C LEU A 31 -20.08 -6.23 -18.11
N VAL A 32 -19.85 -5.11 -18.81
CA VAL A 32 -20.72 -3.92 -18.73
C VAL A 32 -22.12 -4.24 -19.23
N LYS A 33 -22.25 -5.03 -20.31
CA LYS A 33 -23.54 -5.43 -20.86
C LYS A 33 -24.33 -6.31 -19.89
N ASN A 34 -23.70 -7.31 -19.28
CA ASN A 34 -24.34 -8.18 -18.30
C ASN A 34 -24.81 -7.43 -17.06
N VAL A 35 -24.07 -6.41 -16.60
CA VAL A 35 -24.51 -5.56 -15.48
C VAL A 35 -25.72 -4.70 -15.89
N SER A 36 -25.75 -4.16 -17.12
CA SER A 36 -26.88 -3.35 -17.61
C SER A 36 -28.14 -4.18 -17.78
N ASP A 37 -28.03 -5.41 -18.26
CA ASP A 37 -29.19 -6.31 -18.46
C ASP A 37 -29.78 -6.75 -17.11
N MET A 38 -28.93 -6.94 -16.07
CA MET A 38 -29.40 -7.26 -14.72
C MET A 38 -30.17 -6.11 -14.05
N TRP A 39 -29.94 -4.87 -14.48
CA TRP A 39 -30.68 -3.69 -13.98
C TRP A 39 -31.94 -3.42 -14.77
N ALA A 40 -32.01 -3.82 -16.05
CA ALA A 40 -33.17 -3.62 -16.93
C ALA A 40 -34.34 -4.57 -16.59
N GLU A 41 -34.06 -5.79 -16.13
CA GLU A 41 -35.09 -6.79 -15.76
C GLU A 41 -35.89 -6.42 -14.49
N LYS A 42 -35.44 -5.42 -13.72
CA LYS A 42 -36.09 -4.96 -12.49
C LYS A 42 -37.18 -3.90 -12.69
N SER A 43 -37.51 -3.55 -13.94
CA SER A 43 -38.47 -2.49 -14.28
C SER A 43 -39.73 -2.99 -14.99
N ALA A 44 -40.21 -4.21 -14.71
CA ALA A 44 -41.54 -4.66 -15.12
C ALA A 44 -42.60 -4.04 -14.19
N PRO A 45 -43.70 -3.44 -14.72
CA PRO A 45 -44.74 -2.86 -13.89
C PRO A 45 -45.49 -3.94 -13.13
N ALA A 46 -45.31 -4.01 -11.83
CA ALA A 46 -46.05 -4.88 -10.93
C ALA A 46 -47.48 -4.37 -10.80
N SER A 47 -48.44 -5.24 -11.14
CA SER A 47 -49.85 -5.15 -10.81
C SER A 47 -50.02 -4.87 -9.31
N THR A 48 -50.81 -3.86 -8.98
CA THR A 48 -51.17 -3.39 -7.65
C THR A 48 -51.72 -4.53 -6.78
N PRO A 49 -51.08 -4.93 -5.69
CA PRO A 49 -51.69 -5.79 -4.66
C PRO A 49 -52.48 -4.94 -3.67
N PRO A 50 -53.50 -5.50 -3.00
CA PRO A 50 -54.34 -4.78 -2.04
C PRO A 50 -53.51 -4.33 -0.82
N ALA A 51 -53.95 -3.22 -0.25
CA ALA A 51 -53.35 -2.53 0.89
C ALA A 51 -52.94 -3.48 2.03
N ALA A 52 -51.63 -3.70 2.16
CA ALA A 52 -51.04 -4.40 3.29
C ALA A 52 -50.88 -3.39 4.47
N ALA A 53 -51.17 -3.88 5.67
CA ALA A 53 -51.02 -3.16 6.94
C ALA A 53 -49.62 -2.52 7.10
N PRO A 54 -49.49 -1.44 7.89
CA PRO A 54 -48.22 -0.72 8.05
C PRO A 54 -47.16 -1.67 8.62
N ALA A 55 -46.18 -1.99 7.78
CA ALA A 55 -45.03 -2.76 8.17
C ALA A 55 -44.28 -1.99 9.28
N LYS A 56 -44.05 -2.68 10.40
CA LYS A 56 -43.17 -2.23 11.48
C LYS A 56 -41.83 -1.86 10.85
N PRO A 57 -41.29 -0.65 11.11
CA PRO A 57 -40.00 -0.24 10.55
C PRO A 57 -38.92 -1.25 10.97
N GLU A 58 -38.35 -1.93 9.99
CA GLU A 58 -37.14 -2.71 10.24
C GLU A 58 -36.03 -1.78 10.75
N PRO A 59 -35.29 -2.20 11.78
CA PRO A 59 -34.18 -1.41 12.26
C PRO A 59 -33.17 -1.22 11.12
N VAL A 60 -33.05 0.00 10.64
CA VAL A 60 -32.00 0.39 9.67
C VAL A 60 -30.68 0.04 10.32
N ALA A 61 -29.99 -0.95 9.78
CA ALA A 61 -28.65 -1.31 10.22
C ALA A 61 -27.79 -0.06 10.18
N ALA A 62 -27.30 0.39 11.34
CA ALA A 62 -26.44 1.56 11.44
C ALA A 62 -25.21 1.35 10.54
N ALA A 63 -24.90 2.31 9.70
CA ALA A 63 -23.72 2.24 8.86
C ALA A 63 -22.48 2.05 9.75
N PRO A 64 -21.52 1.20 9.36
CA PRO A 64 -20.34 0.95 10.16
C PRO A 64 -19.59 2.27 10.40
N GLN A 65 -19.40 2.61 11.68
CA GLN A 65 -18.68 3.82 12.07
C GLN A 65 -17.22 3.69 11.61
N LYS A 66 -16.73 4.71 10.93
CA LYS A 66 -15.32 4.77 10.53
C LYS A 66 -14.46 5.24 11.70
N ILE A 67 -13.25 4.70 11.78
CA ILE A 67 -12.26 5.08 12.78
C ILE A 67 -11.11 5.78 12.06
N ALA A 68 -10.79 6.99 12.45
CA ALA A 68 -9.59 7.66 12.02
C ALA A 68 -8.42 7.26 12.93
N VAL A 69 -7.34 6.77 12.36
CA VAL A 69 -6.10 6.46 13.06
C VAL A 69 -5.04 7.45 12.61
N THR A 70 -4.48 8.18 13.57
CA THR A 70 -3.31 9.04 13.34
C THR A 70 -2.08 8.22 13.66
N LEU A 71 -1.17 8.12 12.71
CA LEU A 71 0.14 7.48 12.82
C LEU A 71 1.20 8.55 13.00
N THR A 72 2.02 8.45 14.04
CA THR A 72 3.14 9.36 14.27
C THR A 72 4.42 8.55 14.39
N LEU A 73 5.38 8.77 13.49
CA LEU A 73 6.71 8.16 13.61
C LEU A 73 7.44 8.78 14.78
N GLN A 74 7.73 7.98 15.80
CA GLN A 74 8.43 8.43 17.00
C GLN A 74 9.94 8.34 16.87
N LYS A 75 10.42 7.19 16.39
CA LYS A 75 11.86 6.92 16.24
C LYS A 75 12.11 5.82 15.23
N ILE A 76 13.33 5.82 14.72
CA ILE A 76 13.90 4.75 13.91
C ILE A 76 15.06 4.18 14.73
N GLU A 77 15.02 2.91 15.05
CA GLU A 77 16.13 2.18 15.64
C GLU A 77 17.02 1.69 14.50
N VAL A 78 18.31 2.03 14.56
CA VAL A 78 19.34 1.57 13.62
C VAL A 78 19.97 0.32 14.19
N VAL A 79 19.69 -0.82 13.57
CA VAL A 79 20.26 -2.12 13.96
C VAL A 79 21.55 -2.37 13.17
N ASP A 80 21.55 -2.00 11.90
CA ASP A 80 22.67 -2.10 10.97
C ASP A 80 22.45 -1.07 9.86
N ASP A 81 23.34 -0.10 9.69
CA ASP A 81 23.23 0.93 8.65
C ASP A 81 23.70 0.44 7.26
N GLY A 82 24.30 -0.73 7.22
CA GLY A 82 24.81 -1.34 5.98
C GLY A 82 26.28 -1.02 5.70
N SER A 83 27.03 -0.42 6.63
CA SER A 83 28.44 -0.08 6.45
C SER A 83 29.23 -0.15 7.77
N ASN A 84 30.55 0.04 7.67
CA ASN A 84 31.40 0.20 8.84
C ASN A 84 31.50 1.67 9.32
N GLY A 85 30.67 2.56 8.81
CA GLY A 85 30.72 3.99 9.11
C GLY A 85 29.34 4.59 9.18
N SER A 86 28.94 5.31 8.16
CA SER A 86 27.57 5.81 7.99
C SER A 86 27.08 5.60 6.56
N THR A 87 25.80 5.31 6.40
CA THR A 87 25.16 5.10 5.10
C THR A 87 23.95 6.01 4.96
N THR A 88 23.86 6.68 3.83
CA THR A 88 22.69 7.52 3.52
C THR A 88 21.51 6.65 3.14
N TRP A 89 20.38 6.82 3.83
CA TRP A 89 19.09 6.20 3.49
C TRP A 89 17.99 7.23 3.38
N SER A 90 17.04 6.96 2.47
CA SER A 90 15.72 7.60 2.43
C SER A 90 14.65 6.55 2.63
N PHE A 91 13.52 6.92 3.24
CA PHE A 91 12.44 5.97 3.50
C PHE A 91 11.11 6.54 3.04
N ALA A 92 10.25 5.67 2.51
CA ALA A 92 8.86 5.96 2.19
C ALA A 92 7.94 5.07 3.04
N VAL A 93 6.88 5.65 3.56
CA VAL A 93 5.85 4.96 4.36
C VAL A 93 4.54 4.97 3.61
N GLU A 94 3.92 3.80 3.49
CA GLU A 94 2.68 3.56 2.77
C GLU A 94 1.66 2.85 3.67
N ALA A 95 0.37 3.10 3.46
CA ALA A 95 -0.72 2.37 4.09
C ALA A 95 -1.70 1.86 3.03
N GLY A 96 -1.95 0.55 3.00
CA GLY A 96 -2.84 -0.05 2.01
C GLY A 96 -2.45 0.25 0.56
N GLY A 97 -1.15 0.43 0.27
CA GLY A 97 -0.63 0.80 -1.04
C GLY A 97 -0.73 2.29 -1.39
N GLN A 98 -1.18 3.14 -0.47
CA GLN A 98 -1.20 4.59 -0.65
C GLN A 98 -0.03 5.24 0.10
N PRO A 99 0.70 6.17 -0.53
CA PRO A 99 1.80 6.87 0.12
C PRO A 99 1.26 7.74 1.27
N LEU A 100 1.93 7.69 2.42
CA LEU A 100 1.63 8.52 3.58
C LEU A 100 2.61 9.68 3.68
N PHE A 101 3.90 9.38 3.75
CA PHE A 101 4.97 10.37 3.80
C PHE A 101 6.32 9.74 3.42
N GLU A 102 7.27 10.59 3.11
CA GLU A 102 8.65 10.22 2.80
C GLU A 102 9.61 10.96 3.73
N LEU A 103 10.62 10.25 4.23
CA LEU A 103 11.75 10.81 4.95
C LEU A 103 12.87 11.10 3.97
N ALA A 104 13.33 12.34 3.98
CA ALA A 104 14.42 12.81 3.13
C ALA A 104 15.71 11.99 3.37
N PRO A 105 16.62 11.91 2.37
CA PRO A 105 17.91 11.26 2.54
C PRO A 105 18.66 11.80 3.76
N ARG A 106 19.12 10.89 4.60
CA ARG A 106 19.89 11.19 5.83
C ARG A 106 20.93 10.11 6.05
N ASP A 107 22.06 10.49 6.66
CA ASP A 107 23.07 9.54 7.10
C ASP A 107 22.63 8.88 8.41
N TYR A 108 22.72 7.56 8.43
CA TYR A 108 22.48 6.70 9.57
C TYR A 108 23.80 6.03 9.95
N ASN A 109 23.98 5.78 11.25
CA ASN A 109 25.19 5.18 11.79
C ASN A 109 24.81 4.20 12.91
N ASP A 110 25.42 3.02 12.96
CA ASP A 110 25.19 2.00 13.97
C ASP A 110 25.50 2.46 15.41
N ASN A 111 26.33 3.49 15.54
CA ASN A 111 26.62 4.10 16.84
C ASN A 111 25.47 4.99 17.34
N GLU A 112 24.65 5.54 16.45
CA GLU A 112 23.44 6.30 16.76
C GLU A 112 22.23 5.35 16.70
N ARG A 113 22.07 4.53 17.73
CA ARG A 113 21.08 3.46 17.76
C ARG A 113 19.64 3.93 17.62
N GLU A 114 19.31 5.16 17.96
CA GLU A 114 17.98 5.73 17.89
C GLU A 114 18.00 7.09 17.20
N VAL A 115 17.22 7.21 16.16
CA VAL A 115 17.10 8.42 15.34
C VAL A 115 15.65 8.91 15.40
N THR A 116 15.43 10.13 15.86
CA THR A 116 14.12 10.78 15.82
C THR A 116 13.94 11.55 14.52
N PRO A 117 12.70 11.65 13.99
CA PRO A 117 12.41 12.53 12.87
C PRO A 117 12.85 13.97 13.18
N ARG A 118 13.42 14.67 12.21
CA ARG A 118 13.74 16.09 12.35
C ARG A 118 12.44 16.90 12.31
N GLY A 119 12.42 18.07 12.90
CA GLY A 119 11.22 18.91 12.94
C GLY A 119 10.66 19.30 11.56
N SER A 120 11.48 19.21 10.50
CA SER A 120 11.08 19.41 9.11
C SER A 120 10.59 18.13 8.40
N ASP A 121 10.81 16.94 9.02
CA ASP A 121 10.44 15.68 8.41
C ASP A 121 8.93 15.43 8.58
N PRO A 122 8.22 15.02 7.52
CA PRO A 122 6.84 14.58 7.64
C PRO A 122 6.84 13.28 8.46
N SER A 123 6.32 13.33 9.67
CA SER A 123 6.31 12.19 10.60
C SER A 123 4.91 11.78 11.03
N LEU A 124 3.87 12.46 10.52
CA LEU A 124 2.47 12.28 10.90
C LEU A 124 1.62 12.00 9.67
N ALA A 125 0.77 10.98 9.75
CA ALA A 125 -0.24 10.67 8.75
C ALA A 125 -1.55 10.24 9.39
N ARG A 126 -2.65 10.36 8.65
CA ARG A 126 -3.98 9.94 9.07
C ARG A 126 -4.53 8.92 8.07
N VAL A 127 -5.00 7.79 8.58
CA VAL A 127 -5.68 6.75 7.82
C VAL A 127 -7.08 6.52 8.38
N VAL A 128 -7.99 6.01 7.57
CA VAL A 128 -9.37 5.72 7.98
C VAL A 128 -9.61 4.23 7.82
N LEU A 129 -10.06 3.60 8.90
CA LEU A 129 -10.40 2.17 8.96
C LEU A 129 -11.87 1.98 9.27
N VAL A 130 -12.40 0.84 8.86
CA VAL A 130 -13.70 0.34 9.34
C VAL A 130 -13.40 -0.59 10.53
N PRO A 131 -14.22 -0.61 11.59
CA PRO A 131 -14.04 -1.51 12.72
C PRO A 131 -13.86 -2.96 12.27
N GLY A 132 -12.82 -3.62 12.80
CA GLY A 132 -12.44 -4.98 12.42
C GLY A 132 -11.64 -5.11 11.13
N GLN A 133 -11.40 -4.01 10.41
CA GLN A 133 -10.51 -3.99 9.26
C GLN A 133 -9.06 -3.83 9.71
N GLU A 134 -8.17 -4.54 9.04
CA GLU A 134 -6.73 -4.36 9.18
C GLU A 134 -6.15 -3.67 7.95
N MET A 135 -5.08 -2.90 8.12
CA MET A 135 -4.40 -2.20 7.04
C MET A 135 -2.90 -2.47 7.08
N LEU A 136 -2.34 -2.85 5.94
CA LEU A 136 -0.89 -3.06 5.82
C LEU A 136 -0.17 -1.71 5.82
N ILE A 137 0.70 -1.51 6.80
CA ILE A 137 1.69 -0.43 6.81
C ILE A 137 2.99 -0.98 6.26
N LYS A 138 3.50 -0.37 5.21
CA LYS A 138 4.75 -0.76 4.56
C LYS A 138 5.74 0.37 4.62
N VAL A 139 6.99 0.04 4.92
CA VAL A 139 8.12 0.96 4.87
C VAL A 139 9.11 0.44 3.83
N THR A 140 9.52 1.29 2.92
CA THR A 140 10.55 1.00 1.92
C THR A 140 11.71 1.95 2.09
N GLY A 141 12.93 1.41 2.09
CA GLY A 141 14.17 2.17 2.20
C GLY A 141 14.95 2.13 0.89
N ARG A 142 15.66 3.21 0.61
CA ARG A 142 16.61 3.29 -0.52
C ARG A 142 17.90 3.93 -0.05
N SER A 143 19.01 3.29 -0.39
CA SER A 143 20.36 3.84 -0.20
C SER A 143 21.07 3.90 -1.54
N PRO A 144 21.72 5.03 -1.89
CA PRO A 144 22.64 5.07 -3.01
C PRO A 144 23.85 4.21 -2.67
N GLY A 145 23.87 2.98 -3.17
CA GLY A 145 24.99 2.07 -2.95
C GLY A 145 26.28 2.52 -3.63
N VAL A 146 27.39 1.95 -3.20
CA VAL A 146 28.68 2.15 -3.84
C VAL A 146 28.60 1.68 -5.31
N ILE A 147 29.14 2.48 -6.22
CA ILE A 147 29.19 2.18 -7.68
C ILE A 147 27.79 2.16 -8.35
N GLY A 148 26.90 3.11 -7.99
CA GLY A 148 25.64 3.33 -8.71
C GLY A 148 24.59 2.21 -8.56
N ARG A 149 24.76 1.28 -7.62
CA ARG A 149 23.77 0.25 -7.29
C ARG A 149 22.94 0.69 -6.09
N THR A 150 21.67 1.01 -6.30
CA THR A 150 20.74 1.28 -5.21
C THR A 150 20.53 0.01 -4.37
N VAL A 151 20.67 0.14 -3.06
CA VAL A 151 20.24 -0.89 -2.11
C VAL A 151 18.80 -0.59 -1.72
N LEU A 152 17.94 -1.59 -1.80
CA LEU A 152 16.55 -1.51 -1.38
C LEU A 152 16.39 -2.23 -0.04
N ALA A 153 15.54 -1.69 0.81
CA ALA A 153 15.12 -2.33 2.05
C ALA A 153 13.60 -2.26 2.16
N SER A 154 12.98 -3.24 2.75
CA SER A 154 11.53 -3.26 2.95
C SER A 154 11.12 -3.94 4.24
N GLY A 155 9.96 -3.54 4.75
CA GLY A 155 9.33 -4.14 5.91
C GLY A 155 7.87 -3.76 6.00
N SER A 156 7.08 -4.54 6.74
CA SER A 156 5.66 -4.26 6.91
C SER A 156 5.13 -4.77 8.24
N ALA A 157 4.05 -4.16 8.72
CA ALA A 157 3.25 -4.61 9.87
C ALA A 157 1.78 -4.31 9.60
N MET A 158 0.89 -5.03 10.29
CA MET A 158 -0.56 -4.80 10.21
C MET A 158 -0.97 -3.77 11.26
N LEU A 159 -1.65 -2.73 10.81
CA LEU A 159 -2.39 -1.79 11.66
C LEU A 159 -3.78 -2.38 11.90
N ALA A 160 -4.07 -2.74 13.14
CA ALA A 160 -5.37 -3.27 13.52
C ALA A 160 -6.43 -2.16 13.64
N GLY A 161 -7.70 -2.54 13.54
CA GLY A 161 -8.84 -1.61 13.61
C GLY A 161 -9.01 -0.89 14.95
N ASP A 162 -8.36 -1.36 16.02
CA ASP A 162 -8.26 -0.70 17.32
C ASP A 162 -7.10 0.32 17.40
N GLY A 163 -6.30 0.41 16.33
CA GLY A 163 -5.12 1.26 16.26
C GLY A 163 -3.83 0.60 16.72
N ALA A 164 -3.83 -0.69 17.09
CA ALA A 164 -2.59 -1.38 17.44
C ALA A 164 -1.69 -1.56 16.21
N LEU A 165 -0.43 -1.18 16.33
CA LEU A 165 0.60 -1.34 15.31
C LEU A 165 1.90 -1.79 15.96
N ALA A 166 2.39 -2.97 15.59
CA ALA A 166 3.72 -3.43 16.00
C ALA A 166 4.83 -2.63 15.30
N PRO A 167 6.04 -2.54 15.89
CA PRO A 167 7.18 -1.93 15.23
C PRO A 167 7.46 -2.58 13.87
N VAL A 168 7.70 -1.77 12.84
CA VAL A 168 7.97 -2.25 11.48
C VAL A 168 9.45 -2.53 11.33
N LYS A 169 9.81 -3.80 11.18
CA LYS A 169 11.19 -4.23 10.91
C LYS A 169 11.46 -4.13 9.42
N VAL A 170 12.42 -3.31 9.04
CA VAL A 170 12.85 -3.04 7.66
C VAL A 170 14.22 -3.66 7.45
N GLN A 171 14.38 -4.49 6.44
CA GLN A 171 15.63 -5.16 6.13
C GLN A 171 16.01 -4.96 4.66
N ALA A 172 17.31 -4.83 4.41
CA ALA A 172 17.83 -4.76 3.07
C ALA A 172 17.59 -6.07 2.31
N GLU A 173 17.26 -5.94 1.03
CA GLU A 173 16.96 -7.06 0.16
C GLU A 173 18.25 -7.75 -0.33
N ASN A 174 18.09 -8.98 -0.80
CA ASN A 174 19.17 -9.77 -1.44
C ASN A 174 20.40 -10.02 -0.56
N GLY A 175 20.20 -10.19 0.77
CA GLY A 175 21.28 -10.48 1.71
C GLY A 175 22.26 -9.34 1.89
N ARG A 176 21.87 -8.12 1.57
CA ARG A 176 22.65 -6.91 1.83
C ARG A 176 22.50 -6.46 3.27
N ALA A 177 23.51 -5.76 3.76
CA ALA A 177 23.46 -5.12 5.06
C ALA A 177 22.55 -3.90 5.05
N GLY A 178 21.87 -3.65 6.16
CA GLY A 178 20.90 -2.58 6.38
C GLY A 178 19.64 -3.13 7.08
N SER A 179 19.48 -2.78 8.35
CA SER A 179 18.36 -3.23 9.18
C SER A 179 17.92 -2.12 10.12
N PHE A 180 16.62 -1.81 10.11
CA PHE A 180 16.03 -0.71 10.86
C PHE A 180 14.71 -1.17 11.50
N VAL A 181 14.34 -0.54 12.63
CA VAL A 181 13.02 -0.75 13.24
C VAL A 181 12.32 0.59 13.40
N PHE A 182 11.15 0.72 12.78
CA PHE A 182 10.33 1.92 12.82
C PHE A 182 9.29 1.80 13.93
N HIS A 183 9.28 2.74 14.86
CA HIS A 183 8.36 2.81 15.98
C HIS A 183 7.33 3.92 15.73
N PHE A 184 6.07 3.54 15.63
CA PHE A 184 4.95 4.46 15.46
C PHE A 184 4.11 4.55 16.73
N ALA A 185 3.72 5.75 17.10
CA ALA A 185 2.57 5.95 17.98
C ALA A 185 1.30 6.05 17.15
N THR A 186 0.22 5.52 17.69
CA THR A 186 -1.11 5.58 17.08
C THR A 186 -2.08 6.27 18.01
N ALA A 187 -2.99 7.08 17.44
CA ALA A 187 -4.11 7.66 18.16
C ALA A 187 -5.38 7.47 17.34
N THR A 188 -6.43 6.94 17.96
CA THR A 188 -7.72 6.66 17.31
C THR A 188 -8.75 7.72 17.67
N ALA A 189 -9.60 8.08 16.69
CA ALA A 189 -10.77 8.93 16.88
C ALA A 189 -11.97 8.36 16.10
N ALA A 190 -13.12 8.25 16.73
CA ALA A 190 -14.37 7.91 16.04
C ALA A 190 -14.76 9.05 15.08
N GLN A 191 -15.30 8.70 13.92
CA GLN A 191 -15.82 9.62 12.90
C GLN A 191 -17.33 9.49 12.76
#